data_2fe6ffdb85e46dd9e96acb2d61a3804f
#
_entry.id   2fe6ffdb85e46dd9e96acb2d61a3804f
#
_cell.length_a   1.000
_cell.length_b   1.000
_cell.length_c   1.000
_cell.angle_alpha   90.00
_cell.angle_beta   90.00
_cell.angle_gamma   90.00
#
_symmetry.space_group_name_H-M   'P 1'
#
loop_
_entity.id
_entity.type
_entity.pdbx_description
1 polymer ?
#
loop_
_entity_poly.entity_id
_entity_poly.type
_entity_poly.pdbx_seq_one_letter_code
_entity_poly.pdbx_strand_id
1 'polypeptide(L)'
;MTLREQTEALEREMRGKSRVTFYLLAGDAGLAKLAEVRIALQELKESRSDCGTLLLTLENVQDADWETSWKQYYKPLPIGERLLVVPQWEAETPEVQAASACRVPLILDPGLTFGTGSHATTRLCLTALERRIQGGERVLDLGCGSGILSIAALRLGAASALAVDIDEQCLTVARDNAALNGIGPDTYTVRVGDLFTDEGFRASLGGGYDILLANIVADVIIALAPFVRSLLRPGGLFLCSGIIDDRAQEV
;
A
#
# COMPACT_ATOMS: atom_id res chain seq x y z
N MET A 1 23.06 14.76 6.41
CA MET A 1 21.87 15.14 7.20
C MET A 1 20.99 13.93 7.28
N THR A 2 20.75 13.40 8.47
CA THR A 2 19.93 12.20 8.67
C THR A 2 18.45 12.50 8.43
N LEU A 3 17.63 11.49 8.12
CA LEU A 3 16.17 11.64 7.93
C LEU A 3 15.51 12.34 9.14
N ARG A 4 16.01 12.04 10.34
CA ARG A 4 15.56 12.64 11.59
C ARG A 4 15.89 14.15 11.66
N GLU A 5 17.09 14.54 11.24
CA GLU A 5 17.48 15.97 11.17
C GLU A 5 16.66 16.73 10.12
N GLN A 6 16.32 16.08 9.00
CA GLN A 6 15.45 16.67 7.98
C GLN A 6 14.02 16.85 8.48
N THR A 7 13.46 15.84 9.17
CA THR A 7 12.12 15.91 9.77
C THR A 7 12.06 16.98 10.85
N GLU A 8 13.04 17.02 11.76
CA GLU A 8 13.11 18.04 12.81
C GLU A 8 13.32 19.46 12.23
N ALA A 9 14.04 19.60 11.13
CA ALA A 9 14.19 20.88 10.43
C ALA A 9 12.88 21.34 9.80
N LEU A 10 12.16 20.43 9.13
CA LEU A 10 10.85 20.69 8.54
C LEU A 10 9.80 21.03 9.61
N GLU A 11 9.78 20.30 10.72
CA GLU A 11 8.88 20.57 11.84
C GLU A 11 9.16 21.94 12.47
N ARG A 12 10.44 22.35 12.58
CA ARG A 12 10.79 23.69 13.07
C ARG A 12 10.34 24.79 12.10
N GLU A 13 10.52 24.57 10.79
CA GLU A 13 10.12 25.52 9.77
C GLU A 13 8.60 25.67 9.67
N MET A 14 7.88 24.56 9.86
CA MET A 14 6.41 24.51 9.79
C MET A 14 5.73 24.87 11.11
N ARG A 15 6.47 25.08 12.20
CA ARG A 15 5.88 25.38 13.50
C ARG A 15 5.03 26.65 13.46
N GLY A 16 3.73 26.49 13.67
CA GLY A 16 2.73 27.56 13.59
C GLY A 16 2.36 27.99 12.17
N LYS A 17 2.74 27.21 11.15
CA LYS A 17 2.34 27.41 9.75
C LYS A 17 1.50 26.23 9.29
N SER A 18 0.40 26.49 8.59
CA SER A 18 -0.35 25.50 7.85
C SER A 18 -0.09 25.67 6.36
N ARG A 19 0.21 24.60 5.65
CA ARG A 19 0.44 24.61 4.20
C ARG A 19 -0.54 23.64 3.53
N VAL A 20 -1.20 24.12 2.48
CA VAL A 20 -2.02 23.30 1.58
C VAL A 20 -1.35 23.34 0.22
N THR A 21 -1.04 22.16 -0.34
CA THR A 21 -0.48 22.03 -1.68
C THR A 21 -1.50 21.33 -2.57
N PHE A 22 -1.69 21.84 -3.76
CA PHE A 22 -2.51 21.23 -4.80
C PHE A 22 -1.84 21.40 -6.16
N TYR A 23 -2.21 20.56 -7.12
CA TYR A 23 -1.59 20.50 -8.42
C TYR A 23 -2.61 20.88 -9.50
N LEU A 24 -2.18 21.63 -10.49
CA LEU A 24 -2.97 22.01 -11.65
C LEU A 24 -2.23 21.59 -12.92
N LEU A 25 -2.95 21.10 -13.91
CA LEU A 25 -2.37 20.79 -15.21
C LEU A 25 -1.84 22.06 -15.86
N ALA A 26 -0.68 21.97 -16.51
CA ALA A 26 -0.17 23.06 -17.33
C ALA A 26 -1.10 23.30 -18.53
N GLY A 27 -1.40 24.58 -18.83
CA GLY A 27 -2.25 24.97 -19.95
C GLY A 27 -3.43 25.87 -19.54
N ASP A 28 -4.28 26.19 -20.50
CA ASP A 28 -5.36 27.19 -20.34
C ASP A 28 -6.36 26.81 -19.23
N ALA A 29 -6.71 25.54 -19.13
CA ALA A 29 -7.62 25.04 -18.10
C ALA A 29 -7.02 25.18 -16.68
N GLY A 30 -5.74 24.90 -16.51
CA GLY A 30 -5.05 25.08 -15.24
C GLY A 30 -4.89 26.56 -14.88
N LEU A 31 -4.61 27.41 -15.85
CA LEU A 31 -4.55 28.87 -15.63
C LEU A 31 -5.91 29.45 -15.24
N ALA A 32 -6.99 28.98 -15.87
CA ALA A 32 -8.34 29.36 -15.48
C ALA A 32 -8.64 28.96 -14.02
N LYS A 33 -8.30 27.72 -13.64
CA LYS A 33 -8.51 27.24 -12.28
C LYS A 33 -7.65 27.98 -11.26
N LEU A 34 -6.43 28.34 -11.62
CA LEU A 34 -5.56 29.18 -10.80
C LEU A 34 -6.16 30.56 -10.55
N ALA A 35 -6.76 31.16 -11.57
CA ALA A 35 -7.44 32.46 -11.44
C ALA A 35 -8.64 32.37 -10.45
N GLU A 36 -9.46 31.31 -10.54
CA GLU A 36 -10.55 31.05 -9.57
C GLU A 36 -10.01 30.95 -8.15
N VAL A 37 -8.93 30.17 -7.93
CA VAL A 37 -8.30 30.02 -6.60
C VAL A 37 -7.80 31.36 -6.07
N ARG A 38 -7.19 32.19 -6.90
CA ARG A 38 -6.73 33.53 -6.49
C ARG A 38 -7.86 34.42 -6.03
N ILE A 39 -8.98 34.41 -6.77
CA ILE A 39 -10.18 35.18 -6.41
C ILE A 39 -10.74 34.67 -5.07
N ALA A 40 -10.92 33.35 -4.92
CA ALA A 40 -11.43 32.78 -3.68
C ALA A 40 -10.53 33.05 -2.46
N LEU A 41 -9.22 32.99 -2.63
CA LEU A 41 -8.27 33.36 -1.56
C LEU A 41 -8.34 34.85 -1.19
N GLN A 42 -8.57 35.72 -2.16
CA GLN A 42 -8.74 37.16 -1.92
C GLN A 42 -10.03 37.42 -1.15
N GLU A 43 -11.16 36.82 -1.58
CA GLU A 43 -12.44 36.93 -0.88
C GLU A 43 -12.37 36.39 0.55
N LEU A 44 -11.68 35.25 0.75
CA LEU A 44 -11.48 34.68 2.06
C LEU A 44 -10.67 35.62 2.96
N LYS A 45 -9.62 36.21 2.44
CA LYS A 45 -8.77 37.16 3.16
C LYS A 45 -9.51 38.44 3.57
N GLU A 46 -10.45 38.90 2.73
CA GLU A 46 -11.29 40.06 3.03
C GLU A 46 -12.42 39.74 4.02
N SER A 47 -12.95 38.52 3.98
CA SER A 47 -14.07 38.11 4.84
C SER A 47 -13.62 37.59 6.21
N ARG A 48 -12.37 37.12 6.35
CA ARG A 48 -11.86 36.49 7.57
C ARG A 48 -10.43 36.93 7.88
N SER A 49 -10.25 37.50 9.06
CA SER A 49 -8.92 37.93 9.57
C SER A 49 -8.13 36.82 10.28
N ASP A 50 -8.77 35.70 10.58
CA ASP A 50 -8.19 34.58 11.34
C ASP A 50 -7.59 33.46 10.49
N CYS A 51 -7.61 33.61 9.15
CA CYS A 51 -7.09 32.60 8.19
C CYS A 51 -5.58 32.69 7.89
N GLY A 52 -4.82 33.47 8.66
CA GLY A 52 -3.38 33.64 8.45
C GLY A 52 -3.04 34.47 7.22
N THR A 53 -1.87 34.23 6.63
CA THR A 53 -1.35 35.06 5.53
C THR A 53 -2.01 34.76 4.19
N LEU A 54 -2.56 33.56 3.99
CA LEU A 54 -3.11 33.07 2.72
C LEU A 54 -2.16 33.35 1.54
N LEU A 55 -0.87 33.11 1.74
CA LEU A 55 0.14 33.32 0.72
C LEU A 55 0.09 32.19 -0.31
N LEU A 56 -0.15 32.53 -1.56
CA LEU A 56 -0.10 31.59 -2.69
C LEU A 56 1.30 31.66 -3.32
N THR A 57 2.01 30.54 -3.33
CA THR A 57 3.25 30.34 -4.07
C THR A 57 3.00 29.39 -5.23
N LEU A 58 3.62 29.67 -6.38
CA LEU A 58 3.54 28.82 -7.57
C LEU A 58 4.92 28.25 -7.83
N GLU A 59 4.96 26.95 -8.00
CA GLU A 59 6.13 26.21 -8.44
C GLU A 59 5.77 25.46 -9.71
N ASN A 60 6.62 25.56 -10.72
CA ASN A 60 6.41 24.79 -11.96
C ASN A 60 7.13 23.46 -11.79
N VAL A 61 6.36 22.38 -11.68
CA VAL A 61 6.90 21.02 -11.57
C VAL A 61 6.85 20.41 -12.97
N GLN A 62 8.00 20.02 -13.50
CA GLN A 62 8.05 19.30 -14.77
C GLN A 62 7.69 17.84 -14.56
N ASP A 63 7.01 17.21 -15.53
CA ASP A 63 6.61 15.79 -15.44
C ASP A 63 7.80 14.87 -15.15
N ALA A 64 8.96 15.14 -15.74
CA ALA A 64 10.20 14.40 -15.48
C ALA A 64 10.70 14.52 -14.02
N ASP A 65 10.51 15.68 -13.39
CA ASP A 65 10.86 15.89 -11.98
C ASP A 65 9.85 15.20 -11.05
N TRP A 66 8.59 15.14 -11.49
CA TRP A 66 7.55 14.44 -10.74
C TRP A 66 7.73 12.92 -10.78
N GLU A 67 8.04 12.34 -11.94
CA GLU A 67 8.25 10.90 -12.11
C GLU A 67 9.39 10.34 -11.25
N THR A 68 10.35 11.16 -10.87
CA THR A 68 11.53 10.72 -10.12
C THR A 68 11.62 11.28 -8.70
N SER A 69 11.05 12.47 -8.44
CA SER A 69 11.20 13.15 -7.14
C SER A 69 10.58 12.39 -5.97
N TRP A 70 9.48 11.67 -6.20
CA TRP A 70 8.83 10.87 -5.16
C TRP A 70 9.65 9.62 -4.78
N LYS A 71 10.48 9.07 -5.69
CA LYS A 71 11.32 7.91 -5.44
C LYS A 71 12.31 8.12 -4.30
N GLN A 72 12.78 9.35 -4.10
CA GLN A 72 13.70 9.70 -3.01
C GLN A 72 13.10 9.51 -1.61
N TYR A 73 11.76 9.53 -1.50
CA TYR A 73 11.05 9.33 -0.23
C TYR A 73 10.78 7.85 0.08
N TYR A 74 10.93 6.98 -0.92
CA TYR A 74 10.80 5.54 -0.73
C TYR A 74 12.17 4.95 -0.46
N LYS A 75 12.40 4.57 0.78
CA LYS A 75 13.63 3.95 1.23
C LYS A 75 13.35 2.53 1.73
N PRO A 76 14.36 1.63 1.72
CA PRO A 76 14.21 0.31 2.30
C PRO A 76 13.66 0.39 3.72
N LEU A 77 12.58 -0.36 3.98
CA LEU A 77 11.84 -0.31 5.22
C LEU A 77 11.89 -1.67 5.93
N PRO A 78 12.62 -1.79 7.05
CA PRO A 78 12.59 -3.01 7.86
C PRO A 78 11.23 -3.16 8.55
N ILE A 79 10.66 -4.38 8.47
CA ILE A 79 9.40 -4.75 9.10
C ILE A 79 9.61 -5.99 9.95
N GLY A 80 9.13 -5.94 11.19
CA GLY A 80 9.38 -7.02 12.14
C GLY A 80 10.88 -7.34 12.27
N GLU A 81 11.19 -8.62 12.44
CA GLU A 81 12.55 -9.09 12.61
C GLU A 81 13.16 -9.65 11.30
N ARG A 82 12.31 -10.17 10.40
CA ARG A 82 12.75 -10.94 9.24
C ARG A 82 12.56 -10.25 7.89
N LEU A 83 11.64 -9.27 7.76
CA LEU A 83 11.28 -8.69 6.48
C LEU A 83 11.98 -7.34 6.22
N LEU A 84 12.25 -7.07 4.95
CA LEU A 84 12.74 -5.78 4.45
C LEU A 84 11.98 -5.43 3.17
N VAL A 85 11.11 -4.42 3.21
CA VAL A 85 10.46 -3.90 2.00
C VAL A 85 11.43 -3.01 1.26
N VAL A 86 11.65 -3.28 -0.02
CA VAL A 86 12.67 -2.63 -0.83
C VAL A 86 12.05 -2.09 -2.12
N PRO A 87 12.13 -0.78 -2.38
CA PRO A 87 11.79 -0.27 -3.70
C PRO A 87 12.70 -0.86 -4.78
N GLN A 88 12.15 -1.17 -5.95
CA GLN A 88 12.87 -1.83 -7.04
C GLN A 88 14.21 -1.14 -7.38
N TRP A 89 14.25 0.19 -7.40
CA TRP A 89 15.46 0.97 -7.74
C TRP A 89 16.53 0.99 -6.64
N GLU A 90 16.23 0.50 -5.43
CA GLU A 90 17.19 0.36 -4.34
C GLU A 90 17.70 -1.09 -4.19
N ALA A 91 17.15 -2.05 -4.95
CA ALA A 91 17.39 -3.49 -4.76
C ALA A 91 18.87 -3.89 -4.85
N GLU A 92 19.64 -3.22 -5.72
CA GLU A 92 21.07 -3.52 -5.96
C GLU A 92 22.02 -2.66 -5.12
N THR A 93 21.50 -1.83 -4.19
CA THR A 93 22.38 -1.00 -3.35
C THR A 93 23.15 -1.84 -2.34
N PRO A 94 24.41 -1.46 -2.00
CA PRO A 94 25.20 -2.19 -1.03
C PRO A 94 24.52 -2.30 0.34
N GLU A 95 23.77 -1.29 0.74
CA GLU A 95 23.01 -1.24 1.98
C GLU A 95 21.90 -2.31 2.02
N VAL A 96 21.18 -2.48 0.92
CA VAL A 96 20.13 -3.50 0.78
C VAL A 96 20.75 -4.89 0.74
N GLN A 97 21.86 -5.09 0.01
CA GLN A 97 22.55 -6.37 -0.04
C GLN A 97 23.06 -6.79 1.35
N ALA A 98 23.63 -5.85 2.09
CA ALA A 98 24.07 -6.10 3.47
C ALA A 98 22.89 -6.45 4.41
N ALA A 99 21.78 -5.73 4.32
CA ALA A 99 20.59 -6.00 5.12
C ALA A 99 19.91 -7.32 4.74
N SER A 100 19.95 -7.73 3.48
CA SER A 100 19.40 -8.99 2.97
C SER A 100 20.14 -10.23 3.49
N ALA A 101 21.34 -10.07 4.05
CA ALA A 101 22.02 -11.16 4.73
C ALA A 101 21.29 -11.63 6.01
N CYS A 102 20.50 -10.75 6.63
CA CYS A 102 19.77 -11.03 7.87
C CYS A 102 18.24 -10.95 7.71
N ARG A 103 17.74 -10.41 6.57
CA ARG A 103 16.32 -10.18 6.32
C ARG A 103 15.92 -10.68 4.95
N VAL A 104 14.65 -11.07 4.82
CA VAL A 104 14.03 -11.46 3.56
C VAL A 104 13.61 -10.19 2.82
N PRO A 105 14.22 -9.85 1.68
CA PRO A 105 13.82 -8.70 0.90
C PRO A 105 12.50 -8.98 0.18
N LEU A 106 11.63 -7.97 0.19
CA LEU A 106 10.39 -7.87 -0.59
C LEU A 106 10.58 -6.71 -1.57
N ILE A 107 10.95 -7.02 -2.79
CA ILE A 107 11.24 -6.02 -3.82
C ILE A 107 9.91 -5.63 -4.48
N LEU A 108 9.58 -4.34 -4.50
CA LEU A 108 8.33 -3.84 -5.04
C LEU A 108 8.58 -2.62 -5.92
N ASP A 109 7.78 -2.50 -6.96
CA ASP A 109 7.55 -1.21 -7.61
C ASP A 109 6.37 -0.54 -6.90
N PRO A 110 6.61 0.54 -6.16
CA PRO A 110 5.55 1.24 -5.41
C PRO A 110 4.60 2.04 -6.28
N GLY A 111 4.46 1.78 -7.55
CA GLY A 111 3.59 2.41 -8.53
C GLY A 111 2.32 3.11 -7.99
N LEU A 112 1.26 3.19 -8.78
CA LEU A 112 0.01 3.87 -8.41
C LEU A 112 -0.96 3.02 -7.56
N THR A 113 -0.61 1.77 -7.22
CA THR A 113 -1.48 0.88 -6.44
C THR A 113 -1.19 0.96 -4.95
N PHE A 114 -2.22 0.68 -4.14
CA PHE A 114 -2.08 0.56 -2.69
C PHE A 114 -1.20 -0.64 -2.30
N GLY A 115 -0.50 -0.55 -1.17
CA GLY A 115 0.30 -1.67 -0.66
C GLY A 115 1.81 -1.50 -0.84
N THR A 116 2.33 -0.27 -0.71
CA THR A 116 3.78 0.02 -0.79
C THR A 116 4.57 -0.41 0.46
N GLY A 117 3.90 -0.98 1.46
CA GLY A 117 4.51 -1.40 2.73
C GLY A 117 4.64 -0.31 3.79
N SER A 118 4.52 0.96 3.45
CA SER A 118 4.68 2.09 4.40
C SER A 118 3.46 2.28 5.32
N HIS A 119 2.26 1.91 4.86
CA HIS A 119 1.03 2.06 5.63
C HIS A 119 1.03 1.18 6.88
N ALA A 120 0.51 1.72 8.00
CA ALA A 120 0.49 1.02 9.28
C ALA A 120 -0.21 -0.35 9.22
N THR A 121 -1.34 -0.46 8.52
CA THR A 121 -2.09 -1.71 8.35
C THR A 121 -1.29 -2.78 7.62
N THR A 122 -0.57 -2.41 6.55
CA THR A 122 0.31 -3.33 5.81
C THR A 122 1.45 -3.82 6.69
N ARG A 123 2.07 -2.93 7.46
CA ARG A 123 3.14 -3.29 8.41
C ARG A 123 2.66 -4.27 9.48
N LEU A 124 1.45 -4.06 10.02
CA LEU A 124 0.85 -4.97 10.99
C LEU A 124 0.59 -6.36 10.38
N CYS A 125 0.04 -6.43 9.17
CA CYS A 125 -0.17 -7.70 8.46
C CYS A 125 1.17 -8.42 8.20
N LEU A 126 2.17 -7.73 7.69
CA LEU A 126 3.50 -8.29 7.43
C LEU A 126 4.16 -8.83 8.72
N THR A 127 4.08 -8.08 9.82
CA THR A 127 4.58 -8.53 11.13
C THR A 127 3.83 -9.76 11.65
N ALA A 128 2.52 -9.82 11.42
CA ALA A 128 1.72 -11.00 11.79
C ALA A 128 2.06 -12.21 10.92
N LEU A 129 2.21 -12.04 9.60
CA LEU A 129 2.64 -13.10 8.68
C LEU A 129 3.99 -13.69 9.05
N GLU A 130 4.96 -12.84 9.38
CA GLU A 130 6.29 -13.27 9.81
C GLU A 130 6.27 -14.27 10.97
N ARG A 131 5.29 -14.12 11.86
CA ARG A 131 5.11 -14.98 13.04
C ARG A 131 4.28 -16.24 12.75
N ARG A 132 3.50 -16.25 11.67
CA ARG A 132 2.52 -17.28 11.38
C ARG A 132 2.93 -18.23 10.27
N ILE A 133 3.73 -17.77 9.31
CA ILE A 133 4.28 -18.62 8.26
C ILE A 133 5.40 -19.50 8.84
N GLN A 134 5.22 -20.80 8.75
CA GLN A 134 6.17 -21.81 9.19
C GLN A 134 6.74 -22.63 8.02
N GLY A 135 6.08 -22.54 6.87
CA GLY A 135 6.44 -23.23 5.63
C GLY A 135 5.37 -24.20 5.17
N GLY A 136 5.03 -24.12 3.87
CA GLY A 136 4.08 -25.03 3.25
C GLY A 136 2.62 -24.56 3.27
N GLU A 137 2.30 -23.39 3.80
CA GLU A 137 0.94 -22.87 3.85
C GLU A 137 0.38 -22.54 2.46
N ARG A 138 -0.92 -22.74 2.29
CA ARG A 138 -1.73 -22.24 1.18
C ARG A 138 -2.40 -20.93 1.61
N VAL A 139 -2.13 -19.84 0.91
CA VAL A 139 -2.58 -18.50 1.26
C VAL A 139 -3.62 -18.00 0.26
N LEU A 140 -4.68 -17.35 0.75
CA LEU A 140 -5.63 -16.58 -0.06
C LEU A 140 -5.58 -15.12 0.40
N ASP A 141 -5.32 -14.20 -0.54
CA ASP A 141 -5.20 -12.77 -0.30
C ASP A 141 -6.31 -12.02 -1.04
N LEU A 142 -7.26 -11.47 -0.28
CA LEU A 142 -8.44 -10.78 -0.79
C LEU A 142 -8.27 -9.26 -0.70
N GLY A 143 -8.36 -8.58 -1.85
CA GLY A 143 -7.99 -7.18 -2.00
C GLY A 143 -6.46 -7.02 -1.99
N CYS A 144 -5.79 -7.77 -2.86
CA CYS A 144 -4.35 -7.94 -2.81
C CYS A 144 -3.55 -6.68 -3.19
N GLY A 145 -4.15 -5.75 -3.96
CA GLY A 145 -3.48 -4.54 -4.43
C GLY A 145 -2.15 -4.85 -5.13
N SER A 146 -1.05 -4.38 -4.56
CA SER A 146 0.31 -4.63 -5.06
C SER A 146 0.78 -6.09 -4.92
N GLY A 147 0.03 -6.94 -4.24
CA GLY A 147 0.40 -8.32 -3.91
C GLY A 147 1.40 -8.47 -2.76
N ILE A 148 1.74 -7.40 -2.04
CA ILE A 148 2.80 -7.41 -1.03
C ILE A 148 2.61 -8.49 0.04
N LEU A 149 1.37 -8.74 0.50
CA LEU A 149 1.11 -9.73 1.56
C LEU A 149 1.29 -11.16 1.03
N SER A 150 0.76 -11.44 -0.16
CA SER A 150 0.96 -12.74 -0.85
C SER A 150 2.43 -13.01 -1.12
N ILE A 151 3.15 -12.02 -1.64
CA ILE A 151 4.58 -12.11 -1.94
C ILE A 151 5.37 -12.34 -0.65
N ALA A 152 5.05 -11.61 0.42
CA ALA A 152 5.68 -11.82 1.72
C ALA A 152 5.44 -13.24 2.25
N ALA A 153 4.22 -13.76 2.17
CA ALA A 153 3.90 -15.13 2.58
C ALA A 153 4.76 -16.16 1.82
N LEU A 154 4.86 -16.04 0.49
CA LEU A 154 5.69 -16.92 -0.33
C LEU A 154 7.18 -16.81 -0.01
N ARG A 155 7.69 -15.59 0.16
CA ARG A 155 9.09 -15.35 0.54
C ARG A 155 9.42 -15.85 1.95
N LEU A 156 8.43 -15.96 2.82
CA LEU A 156 8.58 -16.55 4.17
C LEU A 156 8.47 -18.07 4.17
N GLY A 157 8.04 -18.71 3.05
CA GLY A 157 8.00 -20.15 2.90
C GLY A 157 6.63 -20.77 2.68
N ALA A 158 5.58 -19.97 2.46
CA ALA A 158 4.28 -20.52 2.04
C ALA A 158 4.41 -21.30 0.72
N ALA A 159 3.66 -22.38 0.57
CA ALA A 159 3.72 -23.25 -0.62
C ALA A 159 3.07 -22.60 -1.84
N SER A 160 1.98 -21.89 -1.65
CA SER A 160 1.26 -21.22 -2.73
C SER A 160 0.41 -20.07 -2.21
N ALA A 161 0.17 -19.09 -3.09
CA ALA A 161 -0.74 -18.00 -2.82
C ALA A 161 -1.68 -17.75 -4.01
N LEU A 162 -2.96 -17.57 -3.72
CA LEU A 162 -3.96 -17.03 -4.62
C LEU A 162 -4.31 -15.62 -4.18
N ALA A 163 -4.05 -14.64 -5.03
CA ALA A 163 -4.40 -13.25 -4.81
C ALA A 163 -5.63 -12.87 -5.64
N VAL A 164 -6.52 -12.11 -5.05
CA VAL A 164 -7.77 -11.67 -5.69
C VAL A 164 -7.95 -10.18 -5.47
N ASP A 165 -8.32 -9.46 -6.53
CA ASP A 165 -8.72 -8.07 -6.46
C ASP A 165 -9.91 -7.81 -7.40
N ILE A 166 -10.66 -6.74 -7.17
CA ILE A 166 -11.71 -6.29 -8.09
C ILE A 166 -11.16 -5.38 -9.19
N ASP A 167 -9.99 -4.79 -8.96
CA ASP A 167 -9.33 -3.89 -9.91
C ASP A 167 -8.41 -4.68 -10.85
N GLU A 168 -8.68 -4.57 -12.15
CA GLU A 168 -7.87 -5.21 -13.21
C GLU A 168 -6.41 -4.74 -13.20
N GLN A 169 -6.12 -3.53 -12.76
CA GLN A 169 -4.75 -3.02 -12.68
C GLN A 169 -3.91 -3.83 -11.68
N CYS A 170 -4.52 -4.30 -10.59
CA CYS A 170 -3.85 -5.12 -9.59
C CYS A 170 -3.30 -6.43 -10.17
N LEU A 171 -3.93 -6.99 -11.22
CA LEU A 171 -3.46 -8.21 -11.88
C LEU A 171 -2.04 -8.07 -12.41
N THR A 172 -1.76 -6.98 -13.11
CA THR A 172 -0.44 -6.71 -13.70
C THR A 172 0.56 -6.35 -12.60
N VAL A 173 0.19 -5.41 -11.74
CA VAL A 173 1.09 -4.91 -10.69
C VAL A 173 1.52 -6.03 -9.73
N ALA A 174 0.59 -6.87 -9.27
CA ALA A 174 0.91 -7.96 -8.36
C ALA A 174 1.78 -9.05 -9.01
N ARG A 175 1.58 -9.32 -10.31
CA ARG A 175 2.44 -10.25 -11.08
C ARG A 175 3.84 -9.71 -11.29
N ASP A 176 3.95 -8.44 -11.66
CA ASP A 176 5.25 -7.78 -11.87
C ASP A 176 6.05 -7.74 -10.57
N ASN A 177 5.40 -7.38 -9.46
CA ASN A 177 6.02 -7.43 -8.14
C ASN A 177 6.44 -8.85 -7.72
N ALA A 178 5.64 -9.88 -8.05
CA ALA A 178 6.02 -11.27 -7.81
C ALA A 178 7.26 -11.67 -8.61
N ALA A 179 7.32 -11.28 -9.88
CA ALA A 179 8.46 -11.53 -10.75
C ALA A 179 9.75 -10.88 -10.23
N LEU A 180 9.68 -9.65 -9.68
CA LEU A 180 10.81 -8.98 -9.02
C LEU A 180 11.37 -9.79 -7.85
N ASN A 181 10.55 -10.64 -7.22
CA ASN A 181 10.92 -11.50 -6.11
C ASN A 181 11.26 -12.94 -6.53
N GLY A 182 11.36 -13.23 -7.84
CA GLY A 182 11.63 -14.56 -8.37
C GLY A 182 10.47 -15.55 -8.18
N ILE A 183 9.24 -15.04 -7.99
CA ILE A 183 8.04 -15.84 -7.79
C ILE A 183 7.32 -16.00 -9.13
N GLY A 184 7.11 -17.24 -9.56
CA GLY A 184 6.46 -17.59 -10.80
C GLY A 184 5.00 -18.06 -10.65
N PRO A 185 4.35 -18.35 -11.79
CA PRO A 185 2.93 -18.74 -11.83
C PRO A 185 2.65 -20.10 -11.18
N ASP A 186 3.66 -20.93 -10.95
CA ASP A 186 3.51 -22.25 -10.34
C ASP A 186 3.10 -22.14 -8.85
N THR A 187 3.51 -21.05 -8.18
CA THR A 187 3.26 -20.83 -6.76
C THR A 187 2.37 -19.62 -6.48
N TYR A 188 2.22 -18.71 -7.46
CA TYR A 188 1.45 -17.50 -7.31
C TYR A 188 0.47 -17.29 -8.46
N THR A 189 -0.79 -17.17 -8.11
CA THR A 189 -1.87 -16.86 -9.07
C THR A 189 -2.57 -15.59 -8.64
N VAL A 190 -2.81 -14.69 -9.59
CA VAL A 190 -3.61 -13.47 -9.38
C VAL A 190 -4.85 -13.55 -10.25
N ARG A 191 -6.01 -13.27 -9.67
CA ARG A 191 -7.31 -13.29 -10.34
C ARG A 191 -8.07 -12.00 -10.07
N VAL A 192 -8.79 -11.53 -11.09
CA VAL A 192 -9.72 -10.40 -10.95
C VAL A 192 -11.13 -10.95 -10.83
N GLY A 193 -11.90 -10.43 -9.87
CA GLY A 193 -13.29 -10.80 -9.69
C GLY A 193 -13.88 -10.32 -8.37
N ASP A 194 -15.20 -10.26 -8.33
CA ASP A 194 -15.96 -9.83 -7.18
C ASP A 194 -16.61 -11.03 -6.48
N LEU A 195 -16.19 -11.29 -5.24
CA LEU A 195 -16.72 -12.38 -4.43
C LEU A 195 -18.18 -12.17 -4.00
N PHE A 196 -18.66 -10.94 -4.01
CA PHE A 196 -20.00 -10.62 -3.52
C PHE A 196 -21.04 -10.78 -4.59
N THR A 197 -20.75 -10.36 -5.80
CA THR A 197 -21.70 -10.33 -6.92
C THR A 197 -21.60 -11.56 -7.83
N ASP A 198 -20.43 -12.24 -7.87
CA ASP A 198 -20.20 -13.44 -8.70
C ASP A 198 -20.03 -14.70 -7.84
N GLU A 199 -21.12 -15.45 -7.68
CA GLU A 199 -21.14 -16.72 -6.96
C GLU A 199 -20.29 -17.80 -7.63
N GLY A 200 -20.26 -17.82 -8.98
CA GLY A 200 -19.43 -18.74 -9.75
C GLY A 200 -17.94 -18.48 -9.54
N PHE A 201 -17.56 -17.21 -9.55
CA PHE A 201 -16.19 -16.79 -9.23
C PHE A 201 -15.82 -17.20 -7.81
N ARG A 202 -16.66 -16.88 -6.82
CA ARG A 202 -16.45 -17.25 -5.42
C ARG A 202 -16.28 -18.77 -5.25
N ALA A 203 -17.15 -19.56 -5.86
CA ALA A 203 -17.07 -21.03 -5.80
C ALA A 203 -15.75 -21.54 -6.44
N SER A 204 -15.27 -20.89 -7.48
CA SER A 204 -14.05 -21.25 -8.17
C SER A 204 -12.75 -20.97 -7.40
N LEU A 205 -12.81 -20.23 -6.29
CA LEU A 205 -11.67 -20.03 -5.39
C LEU A 205 -11.35 -21.30 -4.60
N GLY A 206 -12.33 -22.20 -4.49
CA GLY A 206 -12.19 -23.41 -3.68
C GLY A 206 -12.15 -23.10 -2.18
N GLY A 207 -11.43 -23.93 -1.44
CA GLY A 207 -11.29 -23.78 0.02
C GLY A 207 -10.06 -24.52 0.53
N GLY A 208 -9.99 -24.65 1.87
CA GLY A 208 -8.89 -25.34 2.53
C GLY A 208 -7.60 -24.53 2.60
N TYR A 209 -7.70 -23.20 2.59
CA TYR A 209 -6.56 -22.31 2.82
C TYR A 209 -6.14 -22.33 4.28
N ASP A 210 -4.84 -22.30 4.50
CA ASP A 210 -4.24 -22.21 5.84
C ASP A 210 -4.38 -20.81 6.40
N ILE A 211 -4.17 -19.81 5.54
CA ILE A 211 -4.22 -18.40 5.88
C ILE A 211 -5.05 -17.67 4.84
N LEU A 212 -6.00 -16.87 5.30
CA LEU A 212 -6.76 -15.91 4.52
C LEU A 212 -6.37 -14.52 4.98
N LEU A 213 -6.02 -13.67 4.02
CA LEU A 213 -5.60 -12.28 4.24
C LEU A 213 -6.65 -11.34 3.68
N ALA A 214 -6.88 -10.23 4.38
CA ALA A 214 -7.71 -9.12 3.90
C ALA A 214 -7.27 -7.81 4.56
N ASN A 215 -6.50 -7.00 3.84
CA ASN A 215 -6.12 -5.66 4.30
C ASN A 215 -6.94 -4.61 3.56
N ILE A 216 -8.21 -4.50 3.94
CA ILE A 216 -9.26 -3.71 3.27
C ILE A 216 -10.14 -3.01 4.29
N VAL A 217 -11.08 -2.16 3.83
CA VAL A 217 -11.97 -1.42 4.72
C VAL A 217 -12.95 -2.31 5.48
N ALA A 218 -13.35 -1.88 6.67
CA ALA A 218 -14.18 -2.64 7.61
C ALA A 218 -15.49 -3.17 6.99
N ASP A 219 -16.19 -2.36 6.17
CA ASP A 219 -17.45 -2.79 5.54
C ASP A 219 -17.27 -4.04 4.66
N VAL A 220 -16.16 -4.10 3.94
CA VAL A 220 -15.84 -5.25 3.08
C VAL A 220 -15.46 -6.47 3.93
N ILE A 221 -14.72 -6.27 5.03
CA ILE A 221 -14.37 -7.37 5.96
C ILE A 221 -15.64 -7.98 6.58
N ILE A 222 -16.58 -7.12 7.03
CA ILE A 222 -17.87 -7.57 7.59
C ILE A 222 -18.65 -8.36 6.53
N ALA A 223 -18.71 -7.87 5.30
CA ALA A 223 -19.38 -8.55 4.19
C ALA A 223 -18.70 -9.88 3.82
N LEU A 224 -17.38 -10.04 4.02
CA LEU A 224 -16.65 -11.28 3.80
C LEU A 224 -16.90 -12.34 4.89
N ALA A 225 -17.23 -11.95 6.11
CA ALA A 225 -17.31 -12.82 7.27
C ALA A 225 -18.15 -14.11 7.02
N PRO A 226 -19.30 -14.08 6.32
CA PRO A 226 -20.08 -15.30 6.02
C PRO A 226 -19.32 -16.32 5.16
N PHE A 227 -18.36 -15.90 4.35
CA PHE A 227 -17.64 -16.74 3.40
C PHE A 227 -16.31 -17.26 3.94
N VAL A 228 -15.71 -16.57 4.92
CA VAL A 228 -14.39 -16.90 5.49
C VAL A 228 -14.29 -18.37 5.91
N ARG A 229 -15.32 -18.88 6.59
CA ARG A 229 -15.33 -20.26 7.11
C ARG A 229 -15.28 -21.31 5.99
N SER A 230 -15.87 -21.05 4.83
CA SER A 230 -15.86 -21.97 3.68
C SER A 230 -14.53 -21.96 2.92
N LEU A 231 -13.78 -20.87 3.00
CA LEU A 231 -12.48 -20.69 2.35
C LEU A 231 -11.36 -21.31 3.19
N LEU A 232 -11.42 -21.19 4.50
CA LEU A 232 -10.39 -21.72 5.41
C LEU A 232 -10.54 -23.22 5.68
N ARG A 233 -9.42 -23.91 5.90
CA ARG A 233 -9.43 -25.22 6.52
C ARG A 233 -9.82 -25.13 8.01
N PRO A 234 -10.25 -26.24 8.64
CA PRO A 234 -10.39 -26.26 10.09
C PRO A 234 -9.09 -25.87 10.80
N GLY A 235 -9.18 -24.87 11.69
CA GLY A 235 -8.01 -24.30 12.37
C GLY A 235 -7.16 -23.33 11.52
N GLY A 236 -7.61 -22.98 10.32
CA GLY A 236 -6.98 -21.93 9.49
C GLY A 236 -7.11 -20.54 10.13
N LEU A 237 -6.26 -19.63 9.72
CA LEU A 237 -6.15 -18.28 10.24
C LEU A 237 -6.78 -17.26 9.28
N PHE A 238 -7.67 -16.42 9.77
CA PHE A 238 -8.07 -15.19 9.09
C PHE A 238 -7.31 -14.00 9.67
N LEU A 239 -6.50 -13.36 8.86
CA LEU A 239 -5.75 -12.14 9.20
C LEU A 239 -6.34 -10.97 8.44
N CYS A 240 -7.05 -10.09 9.14
CA CYS A 240 -7.64 -8.89 8.56
C CYS A 240 -7.07 -7.61 9.18
N SER A 241 -7.05 -6.54 8.41
CA SER A 241 -6.60 -5.21 8.81
C SER A 241 -7.24 -4.15 7.89
N GLY A 242 -6.97 -2.86 8.16
CA GLY A 242 -7.65 -1.76 7.46
C GLY A 242 -8.86 -1.25 8.24
N ILE A 243 -9.01 -1.70 9.50
CA ILE A 243 -10.10 -1.35 10.40
C ILE A 243 -9.67 -0.15 11.23
N ILE A 244 -10.45 0.93 11.20
CA ILE A 244 -10.26 2.08 12.09
C ILE A 244 -10.83 1.77 13.48
N ASP A 245 -10.30 2.43 14.52
CA ASP A 245 -10.64 2.16 15.92
C ASP A 245 -12.14 2.20 16.19
N ASP A 246 -12.86 3.17 15.62
CA ASP A 246 -14.30 3.35 15.77
C ASP A 246 -15.13 2.17 15.23
N ARG A 247 -14.56 1.37 14.32
CA ARG A 247 -15.22 0.24 13.67
C ARG A 247 -14.76 -1.13 14.22
N ALA A 248 -13.79 -1.13 15.14
CA ALA A 248 -13.18 -2.37 15.65
C ALA A 248 -14.16 -3.32 16.37
N GLN A 249 -15.24 -2.78 16.94
CA GLN A 249 -16.27 -3.59 17.62
C GLN A 249 -17.33 -4.16 16.68
N GLU A 250 -17.42 -3.67 15.45
CA GLU A 250 -18.38 -4.15 14.45
C GLU A 250 -17.81 -5.36 13.68
N VAL A 251 -16.49 -5.46 13.57
CA VAL A 251 -15.75 -6.50 12.89
C VAL A 251 -15.43 -7.66 13.85
#